data_e06fe24243685952e669709d96ae8c03
#
_entry.id   e06fe24243685952e669709d96ae8c03
#
_cell.length_a   1.000
_cell.length_b   1.000
_cell.length_c   1.000
_cell.angle_alpha   90.00
_cell.angle_beta   90.00
_cell.angle_gamma   90.00
#
_symmetry.space_group_name_H-M   'P 1'
#
loop_
_entity.id
_entity.type
_entity.pdbx_description
1 polymer ?
#
loop_
_entity_poly.entity_id
_entity_poly.type
_entity_poly.pdbx_seq_one_letter_code
_entity_poly.pdbx_strand_id
1 'polypeptide(L)'
;NIPDAVTTLGASAFYACTSLASIHIPESITTIDADTFCSCTSLTEIELPSTLIRIGNEAFCSSGLTSITIPEGVTQVGKEAFAGCSNLVSASIPGSLEVVSASTFQECFRLQSVTFAEGTKKILDSAFYSCPALDNVVLPSTIRWIGNSAFAYSGISNISLPEGLIELASGNFSHCANLKSITLPSTMTCIKSDVFSYSGLESITVPDTITQISSGAFAFCENLTSVSL
;
A
#
# COMPACT_ATOMS: atom_id res chain seq x y z
N ASN A 1 18.11 23.59 -4.71
CA ASN A 1 17.13 23.97 -3.67
C ASN A 1 16.03 24.84 -4.29
N ILE A 2 14.79 24.63 -3.92
CA ILE A 2 13.67 25.51 -4.26
C ILE A 2 13.71 26.69 -3.28
N PRO A 3 13.66 27.95 -3.77
CA PRO A 3 13.65 29.13 -2.90
C PRO A 3 12.39 29.16 -2.00
N ASP A 4 12.53 29.65 -0.76
CA ASP A 4 11.42 29.73 0.23
C ASP A 4 10.23 30.60 -0.22
N ALA A 5 10.47 31.51 -1.19
CA ALA A 5 9.41 32.34 -1.78
C ALA A 5 8.51 31.57 -2.74
N VAL A 6 8.87 30.36 -3.16
CA VAL A 6 8.04 29.52 -4.04
C VAL A 6 6.93 28.90 -3.20
N THR A 7 5.70 29.12 -3.58
CA THR A 7 4.51 28.61 -2.87
C THR A 7 3.77 27.50 -3.60
N THR A 8 4.14 27.23 -4.85
CA THR A 8 3.50 26.18 -5.67
C THR A 8 4.51 25.48 -6.55
N LEU A 9 4.37 24.16 -6.65
CA LEU A 9 5.04 23.32 -7.64
C LEU A 9 3.96 22.79 -8.58
N GLY A 10 4.02 23.21 -9.84
CA GLY A 10 3.06 22.73 -10.85
C GLY A 10 3.22 21.24 -11.16
N ALA A 11 2.17 20.66 -11.74
CA ALA A 11 2.23 19.27 -12.20
C ALA A 11 3.43 19.05 -13.14
N SER A 12 4.07 17.89 -12.99
CA SER A 12 5.24 17.48 -13.79
C SER A 12 6.46 18.42 -13.71
N ALA A 13 6.54 19.33 -12.71
CA ALA A 13 7.60 20.36 -12.66
C ALA A 13 9.03 19.79 -12.73
N PHE A 14 9.24 18.57 -12.22
CA PHE A 14 10.52 17.84 -12.28
C PHE A 14 10.37 16.46 -12.93
N TYR A 15 9.32 16.27 -13.76
CA TYR A 15 9.09 15.01 -14.44
C TYR A 15 10.33 14.53 -15.21
N ALA A 16 10.71 13.28 -15.00
CA ALA A 16 11.85 12.63 -15.64
C ALA A 16 13.20 13.37 -15.45
N CYS A 17 13.36 14.14 -14.37
CA CYS A 17 14.66 14.68 -13.99
C CYS A 17 15.56 13.56 -13.44
N THR A 18 15.98 12.65 -14.32
CA THR A 18 16.65 11.38 -13.97
C THR A 18 17.97 11.55 -13.24
N SER A 19 18.63 12.69 -13.36
CA SER A 19 19.90 13.02 -12.67
C SER A 19 19.69 13.82 -11.38
N LEU A 20 18.44 14.15 -11.01
CA LEU A 20 18.13 14.87 -9.77
C LEU A 20 18.35 13.93 -8.57
N ALA A 21 19.44 14.13 -7.83
CA ALA A 21 19.82 13.27 -6.72
C ALA A 21 19.19 13.71 -5.38
N SER A 22 19.00 15.02 -5.19
CA SER A 22 18.37 15.58 -4.00
C SER A 22 17.69 16.90 -4.32
N ILE A 23 16.66 17.23 -3.56
CA ILE A 23 15.95 18.50 -3.65
C ILE A 23 15.40 18.86 -2.27
N HIS A 24 15.53 20.14 -1.91
CA HIS A 24 14.86 20.68 -0.72
C HIS A 24 13.53 21.30 -1.13
N ILE A 25 12.46 20.91 -0.46
CA ILE A 25 11.11 21.47 -0.62
C ILE A 25 10.84 22.37 0.57
N PRO A 26 10.58 23.68 0.35
CA PRO A 26 10.39 24.62 1.45
C PRO A 26 9.02 24.43 2.14
N GLU A 27 8.93 24.87 3.41
CA GLU A 27 7.69 24.83 4.19
C GLU A 27 6.54 25.70 3.64
N SER A 28 6.80 26.55 2.63
CA SER A 28 5.77 27.28 1.88
C SER A 28 4.93 26.37 0.97
N ILE A 29 5.41 25.15 0.67
CA ILE A 29 4.71 24.19 -0.19
C ILE A 29 3.75 23.34 0.63
N THR A 30 2.47 23.38 0.28
CA THR A 30 1.41 22.58 0.90
C THR A 30 0.89 21.46 0.00
N THR A 31 1.29 21.46 -1.26
CA THR A 31 0.86 20.46 -2.25
C THR A 31 2.03 20.10 -3.18
N ILE A 32 2.25 18.80 -3.37
CA ILE A 32 3.04 18.26 -4.48
C ILE A 32 2.03 17.77 -5.52
N ASP A 33 1.99 18.42 -6.69
CA ASP A 33 1.02 18.10 -7.73
C ASP A 33 1.34 16.81 -8.49
N ALA A 34 0.45 16.44 -9.42
CA ALA A 34 0.61 15.20 -10.19
C ALA A 34 1.94 15.16 -10.94
N ASP A 35 2.54 13.97 -11.01
CA ASP A 35 3.78 13.68 -11.75
C ASP A 35 5.00 14.53 -11.35
N THR A 36 4.94 15.34 -10.29
CA THR A 36 5.97 16.35 -10.01
C THR A 36 7.40 15.78 -10.00
N PHE A 37 7.60 14.60 -9.40
CA PHE A 37 8.89 13.91 -9.34
C PHE A 37 8.84 12.51 -9.97
N CYS A 38 7.85 12.27 -10.85
CA CYS A 38 7.73 11.00 -11.55
C CYS A 38 8.99 10.76 -12.40
N SER A 39 9.52 9.53 -12.34
CA SER A 39 10.74 9.11 -13.05
C SER A 39 12.02 9.87 -12.64
N CYS A 40 12.07 10.49 -11.46
CA CYS A 40 13.31 11.02 -10.88
C CYS A 40 14.16 9.87 -10.32
N THR A 41 14.77 9.07 -11.19
CA THR A 41 15.40 7.79 -10.82
C THR A 41 16.64 7.91 -9.94
N SER A 42 17.29 9.08 -9.88
CA SER A 42 18.42 9.35 -8.97
C SER A 42 17.98 9.96 -7.62
N LEU A 43 16.69 10.31 -7.45
CA LEU A 43 16.16 10.89 -6.21
C LEU A 43 15.97 9.77 -5.17
N THR A 44 16.99 9.55 -4.35
CA THR A 44 17.02 8.44 -3.38
C THR A 44 16.42 8.80 -2.03
N GLU A 45 16.36 10.09 -1.72
CA GLU A 45 15.81 10.61 -0.47
C GLU A 45 15.11 11.95 -0.73
N ILE A 46 14.07 12.22 0.03
CA ILE A 46 13.36 13.48 0.03
C ILE A 46 12.78 13.76 1.42
N GLU A 47 12.95 14.97 1.90
CA GLU A 47 12.29 15.47 3.10
C GLU A 47 11.05 16.25 2.68
N LEU A 48 9.87 15.75 3.09
CA LEU A 48 8.60 16.41 2.82
C LEU A 48 8.32 17.46 3.90
N PRO A 49 7.89 18.69 3.53
CA PRO A 49 7.63 19.74 4.49
C PRO A 49 6.49 19.38 5.45
N SER A 50 6.59 19.83 6.69
CA SER A 50 5.59 19.55 7.75
C SER A 50 4.22 20.20 7.44
N THR A 51 4.22 21.20 6.59
CA THR A 51 3.03 21.93 6.09
C THR A 51 2.30 21.21 4.96
N LEU A 52 2.84 20.07 4.46
CA LEU A 52 2.28 19.36 3.32
C LEU A 52 0.89 18.77 3.67
N ILE A 53 -0.09 19.01 2.80
CA ILE A 53 -1.48 18.54 2.94
C ILE A 53 -1.80 17.48 1.88
N ARG A 54 -1.26 17.62 0.67
CA ARG A 54 -1.60 16.75 -0.47
C ARG A 54 -0.38 16.33 -1.28
N ILE A 55 -0.38 15.05 -1.66
CA ILE A 55 0.51 14.47 -2.68
C ILE A 55 -0.39 14.04 -3.84
N GLY A 56 -0.10 14.49 -5.06
CA GLY A 56 -0.88 14.24 -6.27
C GLY A 56 -0.72 12.82 -6.82
N ASN A 57 -1.47 12.53 -7.89
CA ASN A 57 -1.34 11.26 -8.61
C ASN A 57 0.07 11.14 -9.19
N GLU A 58 0.65 9.93 -9.12
CA GLU A 58 1.95 9.61 -9.72
C GLU A 58 3.11 10.55 -9.29
N ALA A 59 2.92 11.32 -8.20
CA ALA A 59 3.84 12.39 -7.82
C ALA A 59 5.31 11.94 -7.68
N PHE A 60 5.54 10.70 -7.28
CA PHE A 60 6.87 10.07 -7.14
C PHE A 60 6.95 8.73 -7.89
N CYS A 61 6.04 8.47 -8.85
CA CYS A 61 6.03 7.22 -9.61
C CYS A 61 7.40 6.96 -10.24
N SER A 62 7.89 5.73 -10.12
CA SER A 62 9.19 5.31 -10.67
C SER A 62 10.38 6.17 -10.22
N SER A 63 10.29 6.85 -9.07
CA SER A 63 11.43 7.56 -8.49
C SER A 63 12.42 6.60 -7.82
N GLY A 64 13.63 7.10 -7.56
CA GLY A 64 14.71 6.32 -6.92
C GLY A 64 14.59 6.18 -5.42
N LEU A 65 13.52 6.65 -4.78
CA LEU A 65 13.35 6.71 -3.32
C LEU A 65 13.62 5.36 -2.66
N THR A 66 14.41 5.42 -1.56
CA THR A 66 14.72 4.25 -0.73
C THR A 66 13.83 4.16 0.52
N SER A 67 13.32 5.28 0.99
CA SER A 67 12.35 5.37 2.07
C SER A 67 11.46 6.58 1.90
N ILE A 68 10.28 6.54 2.49
CA ILE A 68 9.38 7.70 2.54
C ILE A 68 8.66 7.77 3.90
N THR A 69 8.70 8.95 4.51
CA THR A 69 7.86 9.30 5.66
C THR A 69 6.86 10.36 5.21
N ILE A 70 5.58 10.00 5.16
CA ILE A 70 4.51 10.93 4.84
C ILE A 70 4.18 11.73 6.11
N PRO A 71 4.24 13.08 6.08
CA PRO A 71 3.99 13.91 7.25
C PRO A 71 2.55 13.78 7.81
N GLU A 72 2.40 13.98 9.13
CA GLU A 72 1.10 13.89 9.82
C GLU A 72 0.04 14.91 9.33
N GLY A 73 0.45 15.97 8.64
CA GLY A 73 -0.49 16.92 8.02
C GLY A 73 -1.14 16.42 6.72
N VAL A 74 -0.60 15.36 6.10
CA VAL A 74 -1.06 14.88 4.80
C VAL A 74 -2.37 14.13 4.96
N THR A 75 -3.42 14.61 4.29
CA THR A 75 -4.75 14.00 4.27
C THR A 75 -5.11 13.35 2.94
N GLN A 76 -4.32 13.60 1.90
CA GLN A 76 -4.57 13.07 0.56
C GLN A 76 -3.26 12.62 -0.10
N VAL A 77 -3.25 11.37 -0.56
CA VAL A 77 -2.21 10.81 -1.43
C VAL A 77 -2.91 10.27 -2.68
N GLY A 78 -2.47 10.70 -3.83
CA GLY A 78 -3.09 10.34 -5.11
C GLY A 78 -2.83 8.90 -5.53
N LYS A 79 -3.56 8.48 -6.56
CA LYS A 79 -3.37 7.19 -7.21
C LYS A 79 -1.94 7.07 -7.73
N GLU A 80 -1.32 5.89 -7.56
CA GLU A 80 0.01 5.58 -8.07
C GLU A 80 1.14 6.52 -7.56
N ALA A 81 0.91 7.25 -6.46
CA ALA A 81 1.83 8.29 -6.00
C ALA A 81 3.28 7.81 -5.81
N PHE A 82 3.49 6.55 -5.44
CA PHE A 82 4.80 5.92 -5.27
C PHE A 82 4.92 4.61 -6.07
N ALA A 83 4.04 4.39 -7.07
CA ALA A 83 4.09 3.17 -7.89
C ALA A 83 5.43 3.03 -8.60
N GLY A 84 5.95 1.81 -8.72
CA GLY A 84 7.20 1.55 -9.41
C GLY A 84 8.46 2.11 -8.72
N CYS A 85 8.36 2.60 -7.48
CA CYS A 85 9.55 2.97 -6.69
C CYS A 85 10.32 1.70 -6.30
N SER A 86 11.02 1.12 -7.26
CA SER A 86 11.63 -0.21 -7.16
C SER A 86 12.73 -0.32 -6.10
N ASN A 87 13.27 0.81 -5.64
CA ASN A 87 14.28 0.87 -4.58
C ASN A 87 13.69 1.14 -3.19
N LEU A 88 12.38 1.42 -3.09
CA LEU A 88 11.72 1.76 -1.83
C LEU A 88 11.73 0.55 -0.89
N VAL A 89 12.33 0.71 0.30
CA VAL A 89 12.46 -0.35 1.31
C VAL A 89 11.43 -0.17 2.43
N SER A 90 11.11 1.07 2.77
CA SER A 90 10.17 1.36 3.86
C SER A 90 9.30 2.58 3.57
N ALA A 91 8.05 2.54 4.07
CA ALA A 91 7.12 3.65 4.02
C ALA A 91 6.42 3.83 5.38
N SER A 92 6.23 5.10 5.79
CA SER A 92 5.44 5.45 6.98
C SER A 92 4.21 6.25 6.58
N ILE A 93 3.03 5.75 6.97
CA ILE A 93 1.71 6.30 6.64
C ILE A 93 1.12 6.92 7.89
N PRO A 94 0.81 8.23 7.88
CA PRO A 94 0.28 8.94 9.04
C PRO A 94 -1.19 8.61 9.30
N GLY A 95 -1.64 8.83 10.54
CA GLY A 95 -3.04 8.64 10.92
C GLY A 95 -4.01 9.63 10.27
N SER A 96 -3.53 10.78 9.84
CA SER A 96 -4.30 11.77 9.08
C SER A 96 -4.72 11.28 7.69
N LEU A 97 -4.00 10.30 7.12
CA LEU A 97 -4.33 9.70 5.83
C LEU A 97 -5.35 8.57 6.01
N GLU A 98 -6.65 8.92 5.99
CA GLU A 98 -7.74 7.95 6.17
C GLU A 98 -7.83 6.92 5.04
N VAL A 99 -7.34 7.24 3.84
CA VAL A 99 -7.44 6.39 2.64
C VAL A 99 -6.09 6.29 1.95
N VAL A 100 -5.53 5.07 1.88
CA VAL A 100 -4.43 4.74 0.97
C VAL A 100 -5.03 4.51 -0.41
N SER A 101 -4.68 5.35 -1.37
CA SER A 101 -5.27 5.35 -2.72
C SER A 101 -4.88 4.11 -3.54
N ALA A 102 -5.60 3.90 -4.65
CA ALA A 102 -5.32 2.77 -5.52
C ALA A 102 -3.89 2.81 -6.06
N SER A 103 -3.26 1.65 -6.11
CA SER A 103 -1.92 1.44 -6.65
C SER A 103 -0.82 2.33 -6.02
N THR A 104 -1.05 2.92 -4.84
CA THR A 104 -0.11 3.89 -4.23
C THR A 104 1.33 3.37 -4.16
N PHE A 105 1.54 2.09 -3.81
CA PHE A 105 2.85 1.43 -3.73
C PHE A 105 2.94 0.21 -4.64
N GLN A 106 2.16 0.17 -5.73
CA GLN A 106 2.21 -0.92 -6.69
C GLN A 106 3.63 -1.07 -7.25
N GLU A 107 4.11 -2.33 -7.39
CA GLU A 107 5.42 -2.65 -7.97
C GLU A 107 6.62 -2.04 -7.23
N CYS A 108 6.47 -1.79 -5.93
CA CYS A 108 7.60 -1.47 -5.06
C CYS A 108 8.34 -2.76 -4.68
N PHE A 109 9.16 -3.28 -5.60
CA PHE A 109 9.74 -4.63 -5.52
C PHE A 109 10.63 -4.86 -4.29
N ARG A 110 11.19 -3.82 -3.69
CA ARG A 110 12.07 -3.89 -2.51
C ARG A 110 11.39 -3.43 -1.22
N LEU A 111 10.10 -3.07 -1.27
CA LEU A 111 9.36 -2.62 -0.09
C LEU A 111 9.24 -3.77 0.91
N GLN A 112 9.92 -3.67 2.05
CA GLN A 112 9.97 -4.68 3.10
C GLN A 112 8.98 -4.39 4.23
N SER A 113 8.74 -3.10 4.51
CA SER A 113 7.89 -2.71 5.64
C SER A 113 7.07 -1.46 5.34
N VAL A 114 5.84 -1.49 5.83
CA VAL A 114 4.95 -0.33 5.87
C VAL A 114 4.43 -0.18 7.29
N THR A 115 4.62 1.00 7.87
CA THR A 115 4.05 1.35 9.17
C THR A 115 2.82 2.22 8.98
N PHE A 116 1.74 1.87 9.66
CA PHE A 116 0.50 2.64 9.69
C PHE A 116 0.29 3.23 11.09
N ALA A 117 0.05 4.52 11.19
CA ALA A 117 -0.53 5.09 12.40
C ALA A 117 -2.04 4.81 12.47
N GLU A 118 -2.63 4.85 13.67
CA GLU A 118 -4.08 4.73 13.83
C GLU A 118 -4.79 5.90 13.15
N GLY A 119 -5.87 5.61 12.40
CA GLY A 119 -6.64 6.59 11.65
C GLY A 119 -6.89 6.20 10.19
N THR A 120 -6.00 5.42 9.58
CA THR A 120 -6.25 4.87 8.23
C THR A 120 -7.43 3.90 8.29
N LYS A 121 -8.43 4.12 7.42
CA LYS A 121 -9.70 3.37 7.37
C LYS A 121 -9.81 2.46 6.15
N LYS A 122 -9.16 2.85 5.04
CA LYS A 122 -9.28 2.15 3.75
C LYS A 122 -7.93 2.01 3.06
N ILE A 123 -7.70 0.84 2.50
CA ILE A 123 -6.65 0.55 1.54
C ILE A 123 -7.36 0.21 0.23
N LEU A 124 -7.15 1.00 -0.83
CA LEU A 124 -7.85 0.81 -2.09
C LEU A 124 -7.17 -0.24 -2.99
N ASP A 125 -7.76 -0.46 -4.16
CA ASP A 125 -7.37 -1.51 -5.10
C ASP A 125 -5.88 -1.45 -5.47
N SER A 126 -5.23 -2.59 -5.45
CA SER A 126 -3.82 -2.76 -5.85
C SER A 126 -2.81 -1.91 -5.08
N ALA A 127 -3.16 -1.35 -3.90
CA ALA A 127 -2.30 -0.40 -3.19
C ALA A 127 -0.88 -0.92 -2.90
N PHE A 128 -0.73 -2.23 -2.69
CA PHE A 128 0.54 -2.95 -2.48
C PHE A 128 0.70 -4.14 -3.44
N TYR A 129 0.07 -4.06 -4.62
CA TYR A 129 0.16 -5.09 -5.63
C TYR A 129 1.61 -5.28 -6.08
N SER A 130 2.06 -6.53 -6.20
CA SER A 130 3.42 -6.86 -6.66
C SER A 130 4.53 -6.23 -5.80
N CYS A 131 4.41 -6.38 -4.46
CA CYS A 131 5.45 -6.03 -3.50
C CYS A 131 6.08 -7.33 -2.90
N PRO A 132 6.91 -8.07 -3.65
CA PRO A 132 7.36 -9.42 -3.25
C PRO A 132 8.28 -9.42 -2.03
N ALA A 133 8.87 -8.30 -1.65
CA ALA A 133 9.67 -8.17 -0.43
C ALA A 133 8.84 -7.79 0.81
N LEU A 134 7.57 -7.41 0.65
CA LEU A 134 6.70 -6.98 1.75
C LEU A 134 6.23 -8.20 2.54
N ASP A 135 6.86 -8.46 3.67
CA ASP A 135 6.60 -9.66 4.47
C ASP A 135 5.62 -9.37 5.62
N ASN A 136 5.92 -8.42 6.46
CA ASN A 136 5.18 -8.15 7.69
C ASN A 136 4.38 -6.84 7.59
N VAL A 137 3.06 -6.92 7.63
CA VAL A 137 2.16 -5.77 7.63
C VAL A 137 1.32 -5.76 8.88
N VAL A 138 1.47 -4.71 9.70
CA VAL A 138 0.63 -4.47 10.86
C VAL A 138 -0.42 -3.43 10.48
N LEU A 139 -1.66 -3.87 10.31
CA LEU A 139 -2.78 -3.00 9.99
C LEU A 139 -3.31 -2.31 11.25
N PRO A 140 -3.66 -1.01 11.19
CA PRO A 140 -4.27 -0.32 12.31
C PRO A 140 -5.69 -0.86 12.60
N SER A 141 -6.11 -0.77 13.84
CA SER A 141 -7.44 -1.23 14.29
C SER A 141 -8.60 -0.48 13.61
N THR A 142 -8.30 0.65 13.01
CA THR A 142 -9.25 1.52 12.29
C THR A 142 -9.59 1.06 10.87
N ILE A 143 -8.88 0.07 10.30
CA ILE A 143 -9.17 -0.45 8.95
C ILE A 143 -10.57 -1.07 8.90
N ARG A 144 -11.33 -0.71 7.86
CA ARG A 144 -12.69 -1.21 7.56
C ARG A 144 -12.83 -1.76 6.15
N TRP A 145 -11.91 -1.43 5.26
CA TRP A 145 -11.96 -1.83 3.86
C TRP A 145 -10.57 -2.08 3.29
N ILE A 146 -10.42 -3.21 2.58
CA ILE A 146 -9.23 -3.56 1.80
C ILE A 146 -9.71 -3.93 0.40
N GLY A 147 -9.30 -3.16 -0.59
CA GLY A 147 -9.74 -3.23 -1.99
C GLY A 147 -9.23 -4.45 -2.77
N ASN A 148 -9.65 -4.55 -4.04
CA ASN A 148 -9.28 -5.69 -4.89
C ASN A 148 -7.76 -5.78 -5.07
N SER A 149 -7.22 -6.97 -4.97
CA SER A 149 -5.79 -7.28 -5.20
C SER A 149 -4.83 -6.39 -4.41
N ALA A 150 -5.27 -5.81 -3.27
CA ALA A 150 -4.48 -4.82 -2.54
C ALA A 150 -3.10 -5.36 -2.11
N PHE A 151 -2.99 -6.64 -1.79
CA PHE A 151 -1.76 -7.31 -1.41
C PHE A 151 -1.39 -8.48 -2.34
N ALA A 152 -2.02 -8.59 -3.50
CA ALA A 152 -1.71 -9.67 -4.43
C ALA A 152 -0.24 -9.62 -4.87
N TYR A 153 0.40 -10.78 -5.03
CA TYR A 153 1.83 -10.93 -5.37
C TYR A 153 2.76 -10.28 -4.35
N SER A 154 2.33 -10.17 -3.09
CA SER A 154 3.21 -9.71 -1.99
C SER A 154 3.93 -10.88 -1.31
N GLY A 155 5.02 -10.55 -0.61
CA GLY A 155 5.81 -11.53 0.15
C GLY A 155 5.22 -11.87 1.52
N ILE A 156 4.01 -11.42 1.83
CA ILE A 156 3.38 -11.54 3.14
C ILE A 156 3.39 -12.99 3.63
N SER A 157 4.05 -13.20 4.78
CA SER A 157 4.00 -14.47 5.52
C SER A 157 3.05 -14.39 6.71
N ASN A 158 2.88 -13.18 7.27
CA ASN A 158 2.00 -12.90 8.40
C ASN A 158 1.24 -11.60 8.21
N ILE A 159 -0.06 -11.62 8.48
CA ILE A 159 -0.89 -10.42 8.56
C ILE A 159 -2.00 -10.64 9.59
N SER A 160 -2.23 -9.64 10.45
CA SER A 160 -3.35 -9.62 11.37
C SER A 160 -4.44 -8.71 10.80
N LEU A 161 -5.61 -9.30 10.55
CA LEU A 161 -6.78 -8.57 10.07
C LEU A 161 -7.58 -8.02 11.26
N PRO A 162 -7.91 -6.72 11.29
CA PRO A 162 -8.67 -6.14 12.42
C PRO A 162 -10.14 -6.59 12.40
N GLU A 163 -10.74 -6.77 13.59
CA GLU A 163 -12.14 -7.19 13.77
C GLU A 163 -13.18 -6.24 13.16
N GLY A 164 -12.79 -5.04 12.74
CA GLY A 164 -13.71 -4.13 12.03
C GLY A 164 -13.84 -4.41 10.53
N LEU A 165 -13.09 -5.36 9.99
CA LEU A 165 -13.12 -5.72 8.57
C LEU A 165 -14.28 -6.67 8.31
N ILE A 166 -15.18 -6.30 7.37
CA ILE A 166 -16.38 -7.07 7.04
C ILE A 166 -16.12 -8.06 5.92
N GLU A 167 -15.25 -7.71 4.99
CA GLU A 167 -14.88 -8.55 3.84
C GLU A 167 -13.49 -8.23 3.33
N LEU A 168 -12.88 -9.20 2.66
CA LEU A 168 -11.73 -9.03 1.77
C LEU A 168 -12.24 -8.97 0.35
N ALA A 169 -11.88 -7.93 -0.39
CA ALA A 169 -12.23 -7.79 -1.78
C ALA A 169 -11.51 -8.85 -2.65
N SER A 170 -11.92 -9.02 -3.90
CA SER A 170 -11.43 -10.08 -4.77
C SER A 170 -9.91 -10.04 -4.97
N GLY A 171 -9.29 -11.21 -4.98
CA GLY A 171 -7.87 -11.39 -5.25
C GLY A 171 -6.92 -10.83 -4.19
N ASN A 172 -7.40 -10.48 -2.99
CA ASN A 172 -6.65 -9.66 -2.03
C ASN A 172 -5.29 -10.23 -1.67
N PHE A 173 -5.18 -11.53 -1.41
CA PHE A 173 -3.94 -12.26 -1.10
C PHE A 173 -3.60 -13.29 -2.20
N SER A 174 -4.09 -13.07 -3.41
CA SER A 174 -3.75 -13.95 -4.53
C SER A 174 -2.24 -13.93 -4.79
N HIS A 175 -1.66 -15.10 -5.04
CA HIS A 175 -0.22 -15.27 -5.26
C HIS A 175 0.68 -14.86 -4.08
N CYS A 176 0.15 -14.81 -2.86
CA CYS A 176 0.96 -14.64 -1.63
C CYS A 176 1.56 -16.01 -1.24
N ALA A 177 2.61 -16.44 -1.93
CA ALA A 177 3.18 -17.79 -1.78
C ALA A 177 3.76 -18.08 -0.38
N ASN A 178 4.11 -17.03 0.38
CA ASN A 178 4.65 -17.17 1.74
C ASN A 178 3.57 -17.23 2.83
N LEU A 179 2.30 -16.90 2.51
CA LEU A 179 1.20 -16.86 3.47
C LEU A 179 0.76 -18.29 3.81
N LYS A 180 1.21 -18.80 4.97
CA LYS A 180 0.95 -20.18 5.42
C LYS A 180 -0.37 -20.33 6.17
N SER A 181 -0.76 -19.32 6.89
CA SER A 181 -2.02 -19.26 7.65
C SER A 181 -2.48 -17.84 7.79
N ILE A 182 -3.78 -17.66 8.00
CA ILE A 182 -4.38 -16.36 8.27
C ILE A 182 -5.57 -16.56 9.19
N THR A 183 -5.74 -15.63 10.14
CA THR A 183 -6.94 -15.58 10.98
C THR A 183 -7.93 -14.60 10.37
N LEU A 184 -9.13 -15.09 10.07
CA LEU A 184 -10.21 -14.25 9.56
C LEU A 184 -10.98 -13.64 10.72
N PRO A 185 -11.29 -12.32 10.68
CA PRO A 185 -12.12 -11.67 11.70
C PRO A 185 -13.51 -12.32 11.83
N SER A 186 -14.01 -12.38 13.03
CA SER A 186 -15.37 -12.90 13.32
C SER A 186 -16.49 -12.03 12.73
N THR A 187 -16.17 -10.84 12.30
CA THR A 187 -17.10 -9.91 11.63
C THR A 187 -17.28 -10.17 10.14
N MET A 188 -16.42 -11.01 9.53
CA MET A 188 -16.52 -11.31 8.10
C MET A 188 -17.72 -12.19 7.79
N THR A 189 -18.38 -11.90 6.67
CA THR A 189 -19.58 -12.64 6.22
C THR A 189 -19.39 -13.37 4.89
N CYS A 190 -18.33 -13.06 4.15
CA CYS A 190 -18.03 -13.71 2.89
C CYS A 190 -16.54 -13.70 2.57
N ILE A 191 -16.10 -14.69 1.78
CA ILE A 191 -14.80 -14.74 1.12
C ILE A 191 -15.05 -14.54 -0.36
N LYS A 192 -14.56 -13.43 -0.91
CA LYS A 192 -14.76 -13.06 -2.32
C LYS A 192 -13.93 -13.92 -3.27
N SER A 193 -14.12 -13.69 -4.58
CA SER A 193 -13.44 -14.48 -5.62
C SER A 193 -11.92 -14.31 -5.54
N ASP A 194 -11.21 -15.41 -5.72
CA ASP A 194 -9.76 -15.48 -5.85
C ASP A 194 -8.95 -14.91 -4.66
N VAL A 195 -9.58 -14.66 -3.50
CA VAL A 195 -8.93 -13.97 -2.36
C VAL A 195 -7.61 -14.63 -1.97
N PHE A 196 -7.54 -15.96 -1.96
CA PHE A 196 -6.35 -16.72 -1.59
C PHE A 196 -5.82 -17.58 -2.73
N SER A 197 -6.26 -17.35 -3.97
CA SER A 197 -5.81 -18.16 -5.10
C SER A 197 -4.29 -18.14 -5.25
N TYR A 198 -3.67 -19.28 -5.53
CA TYR A 198 -2.19 -19.43 -5.62
C TYR A 198 -1.43 -19.00 -4.36
N SER A 199 -2.08 -18.92 -3.19
CA SER A 199 -1.39 -18.63 -1.94
C SER A 199 -0.70 -19.87 -1.36
N GLY A 200 0.23 -19.63 -0.44
CA GLY A 200 0.94 -20.68 0.27
C GLY A 200 0.18 -21.33 1.43
N LEU A 201 -1.13 -21.07 1.57
CA LEU A 201 -1.93 -21.54 2.71
C LEU A 201 -1.83 -23.05 2.91
N GLU A 202 -1.49 -23.45 4.13
CA GLU A 202 -1.45 -24.84 4.58
C GLU A 202 -2.71 -25.23 5.36
N SER A 203 -3.30 -24.25 6.06
CA SER A 203 -4.55 -24.42 6.80
C SER A 203 -5.28 -23.10 6.95
N ILE A 204 -6.60 -23.15 7.12
CA ILE A 204 -7.43 -22.00 7.43
C ILE A 204 -8.62 -22.42 8.30
N THR A 205 -8.95 -21.56 9.29
CA THR A 205 -10.20 -21.64 10.02
C THR A 205 -11.17 -20.61 9.45
N VAL A 206 -12.30 -21.07 8.99
CA VAL A 206 -13.37 -20.23 8.44
C VAL A 206 -14.38 -19.95 9.55
N PRO A 207 -14.61 -18.69 9.97
CA PRO A 207 -15.59 -18.36 11.00
C PRO A 207 -17.02 -18.77 10.61
N ASP A 208 -17.83 -19.18 11.59
CA ASP A 208 -19.25 -19.54 11.41
C ASP A 208 -20.10 -18.39 10.80
N THR A 209 -19.61 -17.18 10.87
CA THR A 209 -20.24 -15.99 10.27
C THR A 209 -20.12 -15.94 8.75
N ILE A 210 -19.21 -16.72 8.15
CA ILE A 210 -19.03 -16.78 6.69
C ILE A 210 -20.17 -17.60 6.09
N THR A 211 -21.02 -16.95 5.30
CA THR A 211 -22.15 -17.58 4.61
C THR A 211 -21.88 -17.84 3.14
N GLN A 212 -20.80 -17.30 2.58
CA GLN A 212 -20.45 -17.44 1.18
C GLN A 212 -18.94 -17.53 0.95
N ILE A 213 -18.52 -18.52 0.17
CA ILE A 213 -17.18 -18.63 -0.41
C ILE A 213 -17.34 -18.56 -1.93
N SER A 214 -16.78 -17.53 -2.54
CA SER A 214 -16.97 -17.22 -3.96
C SER A 214 -15.99 -18.00 -4.86
N SER A 215 -16.15 -17.84 -6.19
CA SER A 215 -15.37 -18.56 -7.19
C SER A 215 -13.88 -18.40 -7.00
N GLY A 216 -13.13 -19.50 -7.06
CA GLY A 216 -11.68 -19.49 -7.02
C GLY A 216 -11.06 -19.07 -5.69
N ALA A 217 -11.85 -18.86 -4.62
CA ALA A 217 -11.36 -18.29 -3.37
C ALA A 217 -10.08 -18.96 -2.81
N PHE A 218 -9.93 -20.27 -3.00
CA PHE A 218 -8.78 -21.10 -2.62
C PHE A 218 -8.19 -21.86 -3.83
N ALA A 219 -8.48 -21.42 -5.05
CA ALA A 219 -7.98 -22.13 -6.24
C ALA A 219 -6.45 -22.16 -6.24
N PHE A 220 -5.88 -23.31 -6.62
CA PHE A 220 -4.43 -23.50 -6.68
C PHE A 220 -3.67 -23.25 -5.36
N CYS A 221 -4.33 -23.36 -4.21
CA CYS A 221 -3.64 -23.45 -2.91
C CYS A 221 -3.08 -24.86 -2.75
N GLU A 222 -1.99 -25.17 -3.43
CA GLU A 222 -1.44 -26.55 -3.54
C GLU A 222 -0.99 -27.13 -2.20
N ASN A 223 -0.73 -26.28 -1.20
CA ASN A 223 -0.31 -26.68 0.15
C ASN A 223 -1.47 -26.82 1.13
N LEU A 224 -2.72 -26.49 0.74
CA LEU A 224 -3.87 -26.47 1.64
C LEU A 224 -4.32 -27.90 1.98
N THR A 225 -4.04 -28.32 3.22
CA THR A 225 -4.34 -29.66 3.71
C THR A 225 -5.54 -29.72 4.63
N SER A 226 -5.93 -28.58 5.24
CA SER A 226 -7.07 -28.54 6.18
C SER A 226 -7.83 -27.22 6.11
N VAL A 227 -9.15 -27.36 6.12
CA VAL A 227 -10.11 -26.26 6.29
C VAL A 227 -11.02 -26.67 7.45
N SER A 228 -11.04 -25.83 8.52
CA SER A 228 -11.94 -26.05 9.67
C SER A 228 -13.01 -24.95 9.70
N LEU A 229 -14.17 -25.34 10.19
CA LEU A 229 -15.31 -24.46 10.47
C LEU A 229 -15.33 -24.17 11.96
#